data_7c7ab823b6096124e68482b9e36bc8d3
#
_entry.id   7c7ab823b6096124e68482b9e36bc8d3
#
_cell.length_a   1.000
_cell.length_b   1.000
_cell.length_c   1.000
_cell.angle_alpha   90.00
_cell.angle_beta   90.00
_cell.angle_gamma   90.00
#
_symmetry.space_group_name_H-M   'P 1'
#
loop_
_entity.id
_entity.type
_entity.pdbx_description
1 polymer ?
#
loop_
_entity_poly.entity_id
_entity_poly.type
_entity_poly.pdbx_seq_one_letter_code
_entity_poly.pdbx_strand_id
1 'polypeptide(L)'
;LLKENNEVKKHKPKFNKLLKKIIRKFCLELCENLEGHKYLRICHFDDTINYLEYYSSLKTANNRLEYLKNKYSLNDLNIDNNVQIDQLVKDLSYKHVNMLLVDKGRDIDEKSVVVIKDNTYLGYGFFTLNHQINNFDVLDSLIVKNEFIENSKEVILKYLKKNKIEKIVDFE
;
A
#
# COMPACT_ATOMS: atom_id res chain seq x y z
N LEU A 1 -11.77 27.94 -7.00
CA LEU A 1 -11.48 26.55 -7.43
C LEU A 1 -9.97 26.31 -7.64
N LEU A 2 -9.22 27.19 -8.33
CA LEU A 2 -7.77 27.03 -8.54
C LEU A 2 -6.92 27.35 -7.31
N LYS A 3 -7.38 28.21 -6.39
CA LYS A 3 -6.68 28.52 -5.12
C LYS A 3 -6.81 27.40 -4.10
N GLU A 4 -7.97 26.75 -3.99
CA GLU A 4 -8.19 25.60 -3.09
C GLU A 4 -7.31 24.40 -3.46
N ASN A 5 -7.14 24.14 -4.77
CA ASN A 5 -6.23 23.06 -5.22
C ASN A 5 -4.75 23.30 -4.87
N ASN A 6 -4.32 24.54 -4.71
CA ASN A 6 -2.94 24.86 -4.32
C ASN A 6 -2.70 24.74 -2.81
N GLU A 7 -3.69 24.96 -1.97
CA GLU A 7 -3.58 24.77 -0.53
C GLU A 7 -3.57 23.30 -0.14
N VAL A 8 -4.43 22.49 -0.75
CA VAL A 8 -4.45 21.04 -0.55
C VAL A 8 -3.08 20.40 -0.91
N LYS A 9 -2.39 20.91 -1.93
CA LYS A 9 -1.04 20.42 -2.29
C LYS A 9 0.04 20.72 -1.25
N LYS A 10 -0.11 21.79 -0.46
CA LYS A 10 0.88 22.17 0.57
C LYS A 10 0.85 21.29 1.82
N HIS A 11 -0.25 20.64 2.09
CA HIS A 11 -0.51 19.96 3.36
C HIS A 11 -0.69 18.44 3.27
N LYS A 12 -0.05 17.79 2.29
CA LYS A 12 -0.04 16.32 2.21
C LYS A 12 0.57 15.70 3.47
N PRO A 13 0.00 14.62 4.01
CA PRO A 13 0.65 13.83 5.06
C PRO A 13 2.09 13.48 4.67
N LYS A 14 2.99 13.38 5.66
CA LYS A 14 4.42 13.17 5.40
C LYS A 14 4.69 11.98 4.50
N PHE A 15 3.98 10.86 4.69
CA PHE A 15 4.15 9.67 3.87
C PHE A 15 3.65 9.86 2.42
N ASN A 16 2.61 10.68 2.17
CA ASN A 16 2.16 10.98 0.81
C ASN A 16 3.16 11.83 0.00
N LYS A 17 4.04 12.58 0.66
CA LYS A 17 5.11 13.31 -0.04
C LYS A 17 6.16 12.36 -0.64
N LEU A 18 6.25 11.13 -0.13
CA LEU A 18 7.16 10.10 -0.61
C LEU A 18 6.60 9.28 -1.75
N LEU A 19 5.28 9.36 -1.98
CA LEU A 19 4.60 8.59 -3.01
C LEU A 19 4.67 9.30 -4.37
N LYS A 20 4.96 8.53 -5.42
CA LYS A 20 4.98 9.00 -6.82
C LYS A 20 3.91 8.27 -7.61
N LYS A 21 3.11 9.02 -8.38
CA LYS A 21 2.16 8.41 -9.32
C LYS A 21 2.92 7.71 -10.43
N ILE A 22 2.61 6.46 -10.68
CA ILE A 22 3.21 5.66 -11.75
C ILE A 22 2.16 4.94 -12.58
N ILE A 23 2.57 4.57 -13.79
CA ILE A 23 1.82 3.66 -14.64
C ILE A 23 2.22 2.24 -14.27
N ARG A 24 1.26 1.39 -13.93
CA ARG A 24 1.46 -0.04 -13.69
C ARG A 24 1.79 -0.72 -15.00
N LYS A 25 2.93 -1.36 -15.09
CA LYS A 25 3.32 -2.16 -16.26
C LYS A 25 3.68 -3.58 -15.89
N PHE A 26 4.32 -3.74 -14.74
CA PHE A 26 4.82 -5.01 -14.25
C PHE A 26 4.33 -5.22 -12.82
N CYS A 27 4.22 -6.46 -12.41
CA CYS A 27 3.88 -6.81 -11.05
C CYS A 27 4.71 -8.00 -10.56
N LEU A 28 4.81 -8.10 -9.25
CA LEU A 28 5.33 -9.25 -8.54
C LEU A 28 4.15 -10.12 -8.14
N GLU A 29 4.09 -11.31 -8.70
CA GLU A 29 3.03 -12.28 -8.48
C GLU A 29 3.52 -13.42 -7.60
N LEU A 30 2.64 -13.90 -6.71
CA LEU A 30 2.83 -15.14 -5.98
C LEU A 30 2.24 -16.29 -6.79
N CYS A 31 3.08 -17.27 -7.12
CA CYS A 31 2.70 -18.46 -7.86
C CYS A 31 2.94 -19.70 -7.02
N GLU A 32 2.29 -20.79 -7.43
CA GLU A 32 2.49 -22.13 -6.87
C GLU A 32 2.69 -23.12 -8.02
N ASN A 33 3.64 -24.04 -7.90
CA ASN A 33 3.86 -25.08 -8.88
C ASN A 33 2.98 -26.32 -8.59
N LEU A 34 3.05 -27.33 -9.45
CA LEU A 34 2.25 -28.56 -9.32
C LEU A 34 2.58 -29.38 -8.07
N GLU A 35 3.72 -29.15 -7.46
CA GLU A 35 4.18 -29.82 -6.24
C GLU A 35 3.78 -29.04 -4.97
N GLY A 36 3.07 -27.88 -5.12
CA GLY A 36 2.66 -27.03 -4.01
C GLY A 36 3.76 -26.09 -3.51
N HIS A 37 4.87 -25.96 -4.24
CA HIS A 37 5.93 -25.02 -3.87
C HIS A 37 5.60 -23.62 -4.35
N LYS A 38 5.64 -22.67 -3.44
CA LYS A 38 5.41 -21.25 -3.72
C LYS A 38 6.67 -20.58 -4.28
N TYR A 39 6.48 -19.68 -5.23
CA TYR A 39 7.56 -18.88 -5.80
C TYR A 39 7.08 -17.51 -6.26
N LEU A 40 8.01 -16.59 -6.45
CA LEU A 40 7.72 -15.22 -6.93
C LEU A 40 8.07 -15.10 -8.41
N ARG A 41 7.19 -14.48 -9.17
CA ARG A 41 7.37 -14.22 -10.60
C ARG A 41 7.10 -12.75 -10.91
N ILE A 42 7.81 -12.19 -11.90
CA ILE A 42 7.46 -10.92 -12.50
C ILE A 42 6.66 -11.20 -13.77
N CYS A 43 5.52 -10.53 -13.90
CA CYS A 43 4.67 -10.59 -15.08
C CYS A 43 4.16 -9.20 -15.46
N HIS A 44 3.49 -9.08 -16.61
CA HIS A 44 2.76 -7.87 -16.94
C HIS A 44 1.58 -7.70 -16.00
N PHE A 45 1.26 -6.46 -15.64
CA PHE A 45 0.21 -6.17 -14.69
C PHE A 45 -1.18 -6.67 -15.15
N ASP A 46 -1.43 -6.65 -16.45
CA ASP A 46 -2.71 -7.07 -17.03
C ASP A 46 -2.88 -8.59 -17.10
N ASP A 47 -1.82 -9.37 -16.82
CA ASP A 47 -1.81 -10.83 -16.94
C ASP A 47 -2.26 -11.54 -15.64
N THR A 48 -2.43 -10.80 -14.54
CA THR A 48 -2.77 -11.38 -13.24
C THR A 48 -3.62 -10.47 -12.38
N ILE A 49 -4.43 -11.08 -11.51
CA ILE A 49 -5.17 -10.41 -10.43
C ILE A 49 -4.52 -10.62 -9.06
N ASN A 50 -3.58 -11.56 -8.94
CA ASN A 50 -2.94 -11.97 -7.67
C ASN A 50 -1.54 -11.39 -7.51
N TYR A 51 -1.41 -10.07 -7.51
CA TYR A 51 -0.13 -9.40 -7.33
C TYR A 51 0.12 -8.95 -5.89
N LEU A 52 1.38 -9.00 -5.49
CA LEU A 52 1.85 -8.48 -4.20
C LEU A 52 2.23 -6.99 -4.29
N GLU A 53 2.95 -6.63 -5.34
CA GLU A 53 3.45 -5.28 -5.61
C GLU A 53 3.43 -5.03 -7.12
N TYR A 54 3.44 -3.76 -7.55
CA TYR A 54 3.46 -3.38 -8.98
C TYR A 54 4.50 -2.29 -9.26
N TYR A 55 4.95 -2.21 -10.52
CA TYR A 55 6.09 -1.39 -10.94
C TYR A 55 5.88 -0.76 -12.31
N SER A 56 6.53 0.39 -12.54
CA SER A 56 6.53 1.09 -13.82
C SER A 56 7.53 0.51 -14.82
N SER A 57 8.56 -0.19 -14.36
CA SER A 57 9.61 -0.74 -15.21
C SER A 57 10.04 -2.14 -14.78
N LEU A 58 10.44 -2.94 -15.77
CA LEU A 58 10.99 -4.29 -15.53
C LEU A 58 12.26 -4.24 -14.69
N LYS A 59 13.10 -3.22 -14.89
CA LYS A 59 14.33 -3.03 -14.11
C LYS A 59 14.02 -2.89 -12.60
N THR A 60 13.04 -2.05 -12.27
CA THR A 60 12.64 -1.84 -10.87
C THR A 60 12.06 -3.12 -10.28
N ALA A 61 11.21 -3.83 -11.05
CA ALA A 61 10.63 -5.09 -10.63
C ALA A 61 11.71 -6.16 -10.35
N ASN A 62 12.68 -6.32 -11.26
CA ASN A 62 13.79 -7.27 -11.09
C ASN A 62 14.66 -6.93 -9.87
N ASN A 63 15.03 -5.67 -9.70
CA ASN A 63 15.81 -5.23 -8.53
C ASN A 63 15.07 -5.54 -7.22
N ARG A 64 13.75 -5.38 -7.22
CA ARG A 64 12.94 -5.69 -6.05
C ARG A 64 12.86 -7.19 -5.80
N LEU A 65 12.64 -8.00 -6.85
CA LEU A 65 12.63 -9.46 -6.73
C LEU A 65 13.95 -9.99 -6.15
N GLU A 66 15.09 -9.53 -6.68
CA GLU A 66 16.41 -9.92 -6.16
C GLU A 66 16.63 -9.47 -4.70
N TYR A 67 16.19 -8.26 -4.35
CA TYR A 67 16.21 -7.81 -2.96
C TYR A 67 15.40 -8.73 -2.04
N LEU A 68 14.19 -9.15 -2.46
CA LEU A 68 13.32 -10.03 -1.68
C LEU A 68 13.90 -11.43 -1.58
N LYS A 69 14.44 -11.99 -2.67
CA LYS A 69 15.14 -13.27 -2.66
C LYS A 69 16.28 -13.28 -1.64
N ASN A 70 17.13 -12.27 -1.66
CA ASN A 70 18.24 -12.16 -0.73
C ASN A 70 17.76 -11.98 0.72
N LYS A 71 16.77 -11.11 0.94
CA LYS A 71 16.26 -10.80 2.29
C LYS A 71 15.61 -12.00 2.96
N TYR A 72 14.87 -12.80 2.21
CA TYR A 72 14.12 -13.96 2.74
C TYR A 72 14.82 -15.30 2.43
N SER A 73 16.03 -15.27 1.89
CA SER A 73 16.81 -16.46 1.52
C SER A 73 16.01 -17.42 0.62
N LEU A 74 15.32 -16.87 -0.38
CA LEU A 74 14.54 -17.66 -1.33
C LEU A 74 15.49 -18.34 -2.31
N ASN A 75 15.42 -19.65 -2.36
CA ASN A 75 16.18 -20.50 -3.27
C ASN A 75 15.49 -20.61 -4.64
N ASP A 76 16.09 -21.37 -5.55
CA ASP A 76 15.53 -21.62 -6.88
C ASP A 76 14.19 -22.36 -6.83
N LEU A 77 13.46 -22.32 -7.98
CA LEU A 77 12.07 -22.76 -8.16
C LEU A 77 11.74 -24.20 -7.71
N ASN A 78 12.75 -25.06 -7.56
CA ASN A 78 12.59 -26.47 -7.22
C ASN A 78 12.79 -26.77 -5.72
N ILE A 79 12.97 -25.76 -4.90
CA ILE A 79 13.16 -25.90 -3.46
C ILE A 79 11.94 -25.33 -2.75
N ASP A 80 11.47 -26.03 -1.73
CA ASP A 80 10.36 -25.55 -0.90
C ASP A 80 10.74 -24.27 -0.16
N ASN A 81 10.17 -23.17 -0.62
CA ASN A 81 10.31 -21.84 -0.01
C ASN A 81 9.04 -21.41 0.75
N ASN A 82 8.10 -22.32 0.97
CA ASN A 82 6.77 -22.00 1.45
C ASN A 82 6.80 -21.16 2.75
N VAL A 83 7.60 -21.57 3.72
CA VAL A 83 7.72 -20.87 5.01
C VAL A 83 8.26 -19.44 4.84
N GLN A 84 9.31 -19.29 4.03
CA GLN A 84 9.95 -17.98 3.77
C GLN A 84 9.01 -17.06 2.99
N ILE A 85 8.28 -17.60 2.02
CA ILE A 85 7.30 -16.86 1.24
C ILE A 85 6.09 -16.49 2.08
N ASP A 86 5.60 -17.35 2.95
CA ASP A 86 4.51 -17.01 3.88
C ASP A 86 4.91 -15.88 4.83
N GLN A 87 6.14 -15.91 5.32
CA GLN A 87 6.68 -14.78 6.11
C GLN A 87 6.80 -13.50 5.29
N LEU A 88 7.26 -13.58 4.04
CA LEU A 88 7.33 -12.47 3.10
C LEU A 88 5.93 -11.87 2.85
N VAL A 89 4.95 -12.71 2.53
CA VAL A 89 3.56 -12.27 2.30
C VAL A 89 3.00 -11.57 3.53
N LYS A 90 3.22 -12.12 4.72
CA LYS A 90 2.81 -11.51 5.99
C LYS A 90 3.47 -10.15 6.20
N ASP A 91 4.78 -10.02 5.92
CA ASP A 91 5.52 -8.77 6.07
C ASP A 91 5.10 -7.70 5.04
N LEU A 92 4.62 -8.11 3.88
CA LEU A 92 4.08 -7.26 2.82
C LEU A 92 2.57 -7.05 2.91
N SER A 93 1.89 -7.65 3.87
CA SER A 93 0.44 -7.49 4.06
C SER A 93 0.12 -6.43 5.11
N TYR A 94 -1.01 -5.77 4.94
CA TYR A 94 -1.59 -4.96 6.00
C TYR A 94 -2.25 -5.86 7.06
N LYS A 95 -2.42 -5.32 8.27
CA LYS A 95 -3.09 -6.04 9.36
C LYS A 95 -4.55 -6.34 9.02
N HIS A 96 -5.22 -5.43 8.33
CA HIS A 96 -6.59 -5.56 7.86
C HIS A 96 -6.65 -5.24 6.37
N VAL A 97 -7.52 -5.91 5.65
CA VAL A 97 -7.73 -5.72 4.19
C VAL A 97 -8.30 -4.35 3.90
N ASN A 98 -9.25 -3.93 4.75
CA ASN A 98 -9.88 -2.61 4.72
C ASN A 98 -9.58 -1.91 6.04
N MET A 99 -8.90 -0.76 5.98
CA MET A 99 -8.59 -0.01 7.20
C MET A 99 -8.38 1.48 6.94
N LEU A 100 -8.66 2.25 7.97
CA LEU A 100 -8.35 3.68 8.06
C LEU A 100 -7.19 3.87 9.01
N LEU A 101 -6.18 4.57 8.56
CA LEU A 101 -5.08 5.04 9.40
C LEU A 101 -5.37 6.49 9.75
N VAL A 102 -5.73 6.75 11.01
CA VAL A 102 -6.07 8.08 11.50
C VAL A 102 -4.91 8.62 12.32
N ASP A 103 -4.47 9.82 11.99
CA ASP A 103 -3.37 10.50 12.68
C ASP A 103 -3.67 12.02 12.77
N LYS A 104 -2.76 12.76 13.37
CA LYS A 104 -2.86 14.21 13.50
C LYS A 104 -3.02 14.88 12.14
N GLY A 105 -3.93 15.84 12.08
CA GLY A 105 -4.16 16.67 10.89
C GLY A 105 -3.14 17.81 10.77
N ARG A 106 -3.55 18.87 10.11
CA ARG A 106 -2.78 20.11 9.90
C ARG A 106 -2.90 21.04 11.11
N ASP A 107 -4.09 21.03 11.71
CA ASP A 107 -4.49 21.85 12.84
C ASP A 107 -4.93 20.97 14.03
N ILE A 108 -5.09 21.60 15.21
CA ILE A 108 -5.40 20.90 16.48
C ILE A 108 -6.71 20.11 16.38
N ASP A 109 -7.72 20.67 15.74
CA ASP A 109 -9.06 20.08 15.61
C ASP A 109 -9.24 19.23 14.36
N GLU A 110 -8.16 19.01 13.59
CA GLU A 110 -8.19 18.26 12.36
C GLU A 110 -7.45 16.92 12.51
N LYS A 111 -7.99 15.89 11.89
CA LYS A 111 -7.34 14.60 11.72
C LYS A 111 -7.02 14.34 10.25
N SER A 112 -5.92 13.67 10.02
CA SER A 112 -5.61 13.07 8.72
C SER A 112 -6.10 11.64 8.69
N VAL A 113 -6.55 11.19 7.52
CA VAL A 113 -6.92 9.80 7.29
C VAL A 113 -6.23 9.28 6.04
N VAL A 114 -5.77 8.04 6.11
CA VAL A 114 -5.33 7.26 4.95
C VAL A 114 -6.22 6.05 4.84
N VAL A 115 -6.72 5.82 3.64
CA VAL A 115 -7.66 4.75 3.35
C VAL A 115 -6.95 3.63 2.61
N ILE A 116 -7.03 2.44 3.18
CA ILE A 116 -6.65 1.18 2.57
C ILE A 116 -7.94 0.41 2.30
N LYS A 117 -8.19 0.04 1.07
CA LYS A 117 -9.33 -0.80 0.67
C LYS A 117 -8.83 -1.93 -0.23
N ASP A 118 -9.35 -3.12 -0.01
CA ASP A 118 -8.94 -4.32 -0.74
C ASP A 118 -7.41 -4.50 -0.77
N ASN A 119 -6.79 -4.32 0.41
CA ASN A 119 -5.35 -4.40 0.60
C ASN A 119 -4.54 -3.41 -0.29
N THR A 120 -5.20 -2.35 -0.76
CA THR A 120 -4.63 -1.33 -1.65
C THR A 120 -4.85 0.07 -1.08
N TYR A 121 -3.85 0.93 -1.22
CA TYR A 121 -3.97 2.34 -0.88
C TYR A 121 -4.94 3.04 -1.84
N LEU A 122 -6.03 3.60 -1.31
CA LEU A 122 -7.05 4.30 -2.07
C LEU A 122 -6.79 5.81 -2.13
N GLY A 123 -6.37 6.40 -1.02
CA GLY A 123 -6.19 7.84 -0.94
C GLY A 123 -6.01 8.34 0.48
N TYR A 124 -6.04 9.66 0.62
CA TYR A 124 -5.96 10.32 1.92
C TYR A 124 -6.91 11.51 1.98
N GLY A 125 -7.26 11.92 3.18
CA GLY A 125 -8.08 13.10 3.42
C GLY A 125 -7.79 13.73 4.76
N PHE A 126 -8.52 14.81 5.02
CA PHE A 126 -8.54 15.50 6.30
C PHE A 126 -9.98 15.71 6.72
N PHE A 127 -10.24 15.62 8.01
CA PHE A 127 -11.55 15.86 8.57
C PHE A 127 -11.46 16.51 9.95
N THR A 128 -12.47 17.27 10.31
CA THR A 128 -12.56 17.84 11.65
C THR A 128 -13.17 16.83 12.63
N LEU A 129 -12.83 16.94 13.91
CA LEU A 129 -13.27 16.03 14.98
C LEU A 129 -14.80 15.92 15.13
N ASN A 130 -15.55 16.89 14.61
CA ASN A 130 -17.02 16.90 14.63
C ASN A 130 -17.69 15.95 13.63
N HIS A 131 -16.93 15.39 12.70
CA HIS A 131 -17.45 14.41 11.74
C HIS A 131 -17.29 13.01 12.30
N GLN A 132 -18.40 12.35 12.59
CA GLN A 132 -18.38 10.92 12.92
C GLN A 132 -18.10 10.13 11.63
N ILE A 133 -16.89 9.58 11.53
CA ILE A 133 -16.48 8.74 10.39
C ILE A 133 -16.98 7.32 10.66
N ASN A 134 -18.28 7.12 10.67
CA ASN A 134 -18.88 5.80 10.79
C ASN A 134 -19.44 5.29 9.46
N ASN A 135 -19.35 6.10 8.40
CA ASN A 135 -19.85 5.76 7.08
C ASN A 135 -18.76 5.98 6.03
N PHE A 136 -18.47 4.92 5.27
CA PHE A 136 -17.46 4.94 4.20
C PHE A 136 -17.83 5.95 3.10
N ASP A 137 -19.11 6.15 2.79
CA ASP A 137 -19.56 7.10 1.76
C ASP A 137 -19.19 8.54 2.09
N VAL A 138 -19.24 8.90 3.38
CA VAL A 138 -18.79 10.23 3.85
C VAL A 138 -17.28 10.36 3.70
N LEU A 139 -16.53 9.30 4.03
CA LEU A 139 -15.08 9.27 3.83
C LEU A 139 -14.71 9.36 2.35
N ASP A 140 -15.40 8.65 1.47
CA ASP A 140 -15.11 8.65 0.04
C ASP A 140 -15.23 10.06 -0.57
N SER A 141 -16.14 10.89 -0.04
CA SER A 141 -16.28 12.29 -0.46
C SER A 141 -15.16 13.21 0.06
N LEU A 142 -14.50 12.84 1.16
CA LEU A 142 -13.45 13.64 1.80
C LEU A 142 -12.03 13.25 1.36
N ILE A 143 -11.88 12.07 0.74
CA ILE A 143 -10.57 11.59 0.30
C ILE A 143 -10.17 12.13 -1.07
N VAL A 144 -8.94 12.59 -1.16
CA VAL A 144 -8.26 12.79 -2.44
C VAL A 144 -7.83 11.40 -2.92
N LYS A 145 -8.64 10.82 -3.81
CA LYS A 145 -8.30 9.52 -4.44
C LYS A 145 -6.99 9.67 -5.19
N ASN A 146 -6.07 8.80 -4.88
CA ASN A 146 -4.72 8.80 -5.45
C ASN A 146 -4.43 7.37 -5.90
N GLU A 147 -5.17 6.95 -6.91
CA GLU A 147 -4.97 5.64 -7.51
C GLU A 147 -3.55 5.55 -8.09
N PHE A 148 -2.90 4.41 -7.88
CA PHE A 148 -1.65 4.03 -8.56
C PHE A 148 -0.39 4.78 -8.13
N ILE A 149 0.00 4.59 -6.89
CA ILE A 149 1.28 5.09 -6.40
C ILE A 149 2.23 3.92 -6.15
N GLU A 150 3.37 3.93 -6.86
CA GLU A 150 4.43 2.92 -6.71
C GLU A 150 4.90 2.88 -5.27
N ASN A 151 5.13 1.66 -4.76
CA ASN A 151 5.63 1.43 -3.42
C ASN A 151 4.75 1.99 -2.28
N SER A 152 3.48 2.36 -2.56
CA SER A 152 2.58 2.87 -1.53
C SER A 152 2.50 1.93 -0.34
N LYS A 153 2.34 0.64 -0.60
CA LYS A 153 2.26 -0.41 0.42
C LYS A 153 3.54 -0.48 1.26
N GLU A 154 4.71 -0.51 0.63
CA GLU A 154 5.99 -0.53 1.34
C GLU A 154 6.18 0.73 2.20
N VAL A 155 5.87 1.90 1.65
CA VAL A 155 5.99 3.17 2.37
C VAL A 155 5.07 3.21 3.58
N ILE A 156 3.81 2.78 3.41
CA ILE A 156 2.83 2.76 4.50
C ILE A 156 3.23 1.74 5.56
N LEU A 157 3.60 0.51 5.19
CA LEU A 157 4.06 -0.51 6.13
C LEU A 157 5.32 -0.06 6.89
N LYS A 158 6.25 0.59 6.21
CA LYS A 158 7.45 1.15 6.84
C LYS A 158 7.12 2.29 7.80
N TYR A 159 6.14 3.12 7.45
CA TYR A 159 5.64 4.18 8.33
C TYR A 159 4.98 3.59 9.58
N LEU A 160 4.11 2.59 9.43
CA LEU A 160 3.45 1.89 10.53
C LEU A 160 4.43 1.23 11.51
N LYS A 161 5.55 0.70 10.99
CA LYS A 161 6.61 0.10 11.83
C LYS A 161 7.41 1.13 12.63
N LYS A 162 7.52 2.36 12.14
CA LYS A 162 8.36 3.41 12.73
C LYS A 162 7.61 4.42 13.59
N ASN A 163 6.33 4.61 13.33
CA ASN A 163 5.52 5.65 13.94
C ASN A 163 4.31 5.05 14.63
N LYS A 164 3.96 5.64 15.78
CA LYS A 164 2.72 5.30 16.47
C LYS A 164 1.60 6.09 15.81
N ILE A 165 0.72 5.39 15.11
CA ILE A 165 -0.52 5.95 14.57
C ILE A 165 -1.51 6.15 15.72
N GLU A 166 -2.25 7.24 15.69
CA GLU A 166 -3.21 7.58 16.75
C GLU A 166 -4.34 6.52 16.83
N LYS A 167 -4.90 6.14 15.69
CA LYS A 167 -5.95 5.11 15.62
C LYS A 167 -5.91 4.35 14.29
N ILE A 168 -6.15 3.06 14.36
CA ILE A 168 -6.42 2.20 13.20
C ILE A 168 -7.86 1.73 13.34
N VAL A 169 -8.66 1.91 12.31
CA VAL A 169 -10.07 1.48 12.27
C VAL A 169 -10.21 0.56 11.07
N ASP A 170 -10.69 -0.65 11.31
CA ASP A 170 -11.12 -1.58 10.29
C ASP A 170 -12.57 -1.30 9.87
N PHE A 171 -12.89 -1.57 8.63
CA PHE A 171 -14.23 -1.43 8.08
C PHE A 171 -14.52 -2.56 7.08
N GLU A 172 -15.78 -2.88 6.92
CA GLU A 172 -16.27 -3.89 5.97
C GLU A 172 -16.40 -3.34 4.55
#